data_d8211f6172b283f0e17c384b1755796c
#
_entry.id   d8211f6172b283f0e17c384b1755796c
#
_cell.length_a   1.000
_cell.length_b   1.000
_cell.length_c   1.000
_cell.angle_alpha   90.00
_cell.angle_beta   90.00
_cell.angle_gamma   90.00
#
_symmetry.space_group_name_H-M   'P 1'
#
loop_
_entity.id
_entity.type
_entity.pdbx_description
1 polymer ?
#
loop_
_entity_poly.entity_id
_entity_poly.type
_entity_poly.pdbx_seq_one_letter_code
_entity_poly.pdbx_strand_id
1 'polypeptide(L)'
;LRIEITQASKTYGRVEALKGVDLVIPAGRRLGLVGPNGSGKSTLIRALLGLIDCRGSVLLDGRSPFDDRVALARRFAYVPQVAPAFGATVHDVVQLVTLTRDLERSAVKQTARKLELDLEAIAAQPFRNLSGGMKQKLLLAIAFAARPQLLVMDEPTASLDAHARERFFELCAGLTPDVTLVLCSHRVEELRQLAAHVVAMDDGRIAFDGPAADYLATASASTVAPRPAHLRLMGVPPREQLFNRAEPTPEEPDRE
;
A
#
# COMPACT_ATOMS: atom_id res chain seq x y z
N LEU A 1 14.51 9.69 2.71
CA LEU A 1 14.57 8.61 3.71
C LEU A 1 15.06 7.32 3.05
N ARG A 2 16.20 6.77 3.50
CA ARG A 2 16.73 5.47 3.07
C ARG A 2 16.03 4.36 3.85
N ILE A 3 15.69 3.26 3.17
CA ILE A 3 15.08 2.07 3.77
C ILE A 3 16.05 0.91 3.64
N GLU A 4 16.27 0.19 4.73
CA GLU A 4 17.10 -1.01 4.80
C GLU A 4 16.31 -2.11 5.50
N ILE A 5 16.14 -3.23 4.83
CA ILE A 5 15.43 -4.41 5.32
C ILE A 5 16.40 -5.58 5.23
N THR A 6 16.64 -6.27 6.35
CA THR A 6 17.57 -7.41 6.41
C THR A 6 16.86 -8.59 7.05
N GLN A 7 16.76 -9.70 6.29
CA GLN A 7 16.19 -10.98 6.70
C GLN A 7 14.82 -10.85 7.39
N ALA A 8 13.99 -9.90 6.89
CA ALA A 8 12.69 -9.65 7.50
C ALA A 8 11.76 -10.85 7.30
N SER A 9 11.30 -11.41 8.43
CA SER A 9 10.40 -12.56 8.46
C SER A 9 9.23 -12.31 9.40
N LYS A 10 8.02 -12.68 8.96
CA LYS A 10 6.79 -12.50 9.76
C LYS A 10 5.83 -13.65 9.55
N THR A 11 5.37 -14.23 10.66
CA THR A 11 4.39 -15.32 10.66
C THR A 11 3.11 -14.88 11.38
N TYR A 12 1.97 -15.21 10.83
CA TYR A 12 0.64 -15.06 11.43
C TYR A 12 0.01 -16.46 11.57
N GLY A 13 -0.02 -16.97 12.81
CA GLY A 13 -0.45 -18.34 13.05
C GLY A 13 0.42 -19.34 12.27
N ARG A 14 -0.15 -19.99 11.26
CA ARG A 14 0.56 -20.97 10.40
C ARG A 14 1.05 -20.36 9.07
N VAL A 15 0.72 -19.10 8.79
CA VAL A 15 1.06 -18.44 7.52
C VAL A 15 2.31 -17.59 7.69
N GLU A 16 3.39 -17.96 7.01
CA GLU A 16 4.62 -17.15 6.94
C GLU A 16 4.47 -16.10 5.83
N ALA A 17 4.13 -14.87 6.22
CA ALA A 17 3.81 -13.78 5.31
C ALA A 17 5.05 -13.07 4.75
N LEU A 18 6.18 -13.09 5.47
CA LEU A 18 7.51 -12.66 5.00
C LEU A 18 8.51 -13.75 5.34
N LYS A 19 9.38 -14.08 4.38
CA LYS A 19 10.29 -15.23 4.41
C LYS A 19 11.72 -14.80 4.12
N GLY A 20 12.35 -14.06 5.07
CA GLY A 20 13.74 -13.59 4.94
C GLY A 20 13.89 -12.57 3.81
N VAL A 21 13.12 -11.47 3.86
CA VAL A 21 13.18 -10.41 2.85
C VAL A 21 14.40 -9.53 3.11
N ASP A 22 15.22 -9.36 2.08
CA ASP A 22 16.33 -8.39 2.02
C ASP A 22 16.00 -7.33 0.97
N LEU A 23 16.05 -6.04 1.33
CA LEU A 23 15.75 -4.94 0.42
C LEU A 23 16.43 -3.65 0.87
N VAL A 24 17.05 -2.94 -0.07
CA VAL A 24 17.59 -1.59 0.18
C VAL A 24 16.97 -0.61 -0.81
N ILE A 25 16.30 0.42 -0.29
CA ILE A 25 15.74 1.50 -1.09
C ILE A 25 16.49 2.79 -0.75
N PRO A 26 17.32 3.32 -1.66
CA PRO A 26 18.00 4.60 -1.47
C PRO A 26 17.01 5.76 -1.24
N ALA A 27 17.42 6.79 -0.50
CA ALA A 27 16.64 8.01 -0.36
C ALA A 27 16.32 8.63 -1.73
N GLY A 28 15.12 9.18 -1.88
CA GLY A 28 14.63 9.76 -3.14
C GLY A 28 14.25 8.75 -4.22
N ARG A 29 14.36 7.44 -3.97
CA ARG A 29 13.95 6.41 -4.93
C ARG A 29 12.44 6.31 -5.02
N ARG A 30 11.92 6.19 -6.23
CA ARG A 30 10.51 5.90 -6.51
C ARG A 30 10.35 4.42 -6.82
N LEU A 31 9.77 3.67 -5.87
CA LEU A 31 9.62 2.22 -5.91
C LEU A 31 8.18 1.82 -6.19
N GLY A 32 7.96 0.93 -7.15
CA GLY A 32 6.73 0.14 -7.31
C GLY A 32 6.83 -1.19 -6.58
N LEU A 33 5.94 -1.47 -5.65
CA LEU A 33 5.81 -2.75 -4.97
C LEU A 33 4.65 -3.53 -5.56
N VAL A 34 4.94 -4.65 -6.21
CA VAL A 34 3.95 -5.43 -6.96
C VAL A 34 3.90 -6.89 -6.50
N GLY A 35 2.89 -7.63 -6.94
CA GLY A 35 2.73 -9.06 -6.64
C GLY A 35 1.28 -9.45 -6.40
N PRO A 36 0.94 -10.74 -6.43
CA PRO A 36 -0.41 -11.24 -6.22
C PRO A 36 -0.93 -10.96 -4.79
N ASN A 37 -2.23 -11.11 -4.60
CA ASN A 37 -2.82 -11.06 -3.26
C ASN A 37 -2.22 -12.18 -2.40
N GLY A 38 -1.88 -11.85 -1.15
CA GLY A 38 -1.22 -12.78 -0.24
C GLY A 38 0.29 -12.89 -0.40
N SER A 39 0.94 -12.18 -1.35
CA SER A 39 2.38 -12.24 -1.55
C SER A 39 3.23 -11.58 -0.44
N GLY A 40 2.60 -10.92 0.54
CA GLY A 40 3.31 -10.28 1.66
C GLY A 40 3.45 -8.75 1.57
N LYS A 41 3.02 -8.09 0.49
CA LYS A 41 3.15 -6.62 0.29
C LYS A 41 2.64 -5.79 1.47
N SER A 42 1.40 -6.01 1.88
CA SER A 42 0.81 -5.26 3.00
C SER A 42 1.50 -5.57 4.34
N THR A 43 2.06 -6.76 4.51
CA THR A 43 2.87 -7.10 5.68
C THR A 43 4.19 -6.34 5.65
N LEU A 44 4.86 -6.27 4.48
CA LEU A 44 6.09 -5.50 4.31
C LEU A 44 5.84 -4.00 4.55
N ILE A 45 4.76 -3.43 3.99
CA ILE A 45 4.35 -2.04 4.25
C ILE A 45 4.11 -1.80 5.74
N ARG A 46 3.41 -2.69 6.44
CA ARG A 46 3.16 -2.55 7.88
C ARG A 46 4.44 -2.62 8.70
N ALA A 47 5.39 -3.48 8.35
CA ALA A 47 6.70 -3.55 8.99
C ALA A 47 7.49 -2.26 8.74
N LEU A 48 7.50 -1.75 7.49
CA LEU A 48 8.13 -0.49 7.10
C LEU A 48 7.58 0.72 7.87
N LEU A 49 6.28 0.72 8.18
CA LEU A 49 5.62 1.78 8.95
C LEU A 49 5.73 1.58 10.48
N GLY A 50 6.40 0.54 10.95
CA GLY A 50 6.50 0.22 12.38
C GLY A 50 5.16 -0.20 13.01
N LEU A 51 4.19 -0.61 12.22
CA LEU A 51 2.88 -1.06 12.70
C LEU A 51 2.89 -2.50 13.20
N ILE A 52 3.88 -3.27 12.78
CA ILE A 52 4.13 -4.64 13.25
C ILE A 52 5.62 -4.83 13.48
N ASP A 53 5.94 -5.68 14.43
CA ASP A 53 7.29 -6.21 14.60
C ASP A 53 7.53 -7.42 13.69
N CYS A 54 8.78 -7.65 13.26
CA CYS A 54 9.21 -8.79 12.46
C CYS A 54 10.60 -9.28 12.92
N ARG A 55 10.92 -10.53 12.64
CA ARG A 55 12.30 -11.02 12.79
C ARG A 55 13.19 -10.38 11.72
N GLY A 56 14.47 -10.29 11.98
CA GLY A 56 15.41 -9.53 11.15
C GLY A 56 15.40 -8.06 11.52
N SER A 57 15.66 -7.16 10.58
CA SER A 57 15.65 -5.73 10.83
C SER A 57 14.96 -4.95 9.71
N VAL A 58 14.26 -3.88 10.10
CA VAL A 58 13.73 -2.85 9.21
C VAL A 58 14.19 -1.52 9.75
N LEU A 59 14.93 -0.76 8.94
CA LEU A 59 15.51 0.51 9.35
C LEU A 59 15.14 1.63 8.36
N LEU A 60 14.84 2.80 8.91
CA LEU A 60 14.63 4.06 8.19
C LEU A 60 15.73 5.04 8.63
N ASP A 61 16.69 5.34 7.73
CA ASP A 61 17.91 6.09 8.06
C ASP A 61 18.62 5.51 9.30
N GLY A 62 18.76 4.18 9.38
CA GLY A 62 19.41 3.47 10.48
C GLY A 62 18.59 3.33 11.76
N ARG A 63 17.32 3.76 11.79
CA ARG A 63 16.43 3.72 12.98
C ARG A 63 15.27 2.76 12.75
N SER A 64 14.94 1.96 13.75
CA SER A 64 13.80 1.05 13.73
C SER A 64 12.47 1.83 13.78
N PRO A 65 11.59 1.71 12.78
CA PRO A 65 10.28 2.35 12.81
C PRO A 65 9.34 1.74 13.86
N PHE A 66 9.62 0.53 14.31
CA PHE A 66 8.87 -0.12 15.39
C PHE A 66 9.21 0.47 16.76
N ASP A 67 10.50 0.69 17.02
CA ASP A 67 10.99 1.21 18.32
C ASP A 67 10.88 2.76 18.38
N ASP A 68 11.21 3.45 17.29
CA ASP A 68 11.27 4.92 17.19
C ASP A 68 10.01 5.54 16.55
N ARG A 69 8.86 4.92 16.74
CA ARG A 69 7.59 5.28 16.07
C ARG A 69 7.26 6.78 16.11
N VAL A 70 7.37 7.40 17.29
CA VAL A 70 6.99 8.81 17.47
C VAL A 70 7.91 9.74 16.68
N ALA A 71 9.22 9.49 16.71
CA ALA A 71 10.20 10.30 16.01
C ALA A 71 10.09 10.16 14.49
N LEU A 72 9.80 8.95 14.01
CA LEU A 72 9.71 8.66 12.58
C LEU A 72 8.33 8.97 11.96
N ALA A 73 7.24 8.92 12.76
CA ALA A 73 5.88 9.13 12.26
C ALA A 73 5.66 10.49 11.57
N ARG A 74 6.42 11.54 11.95
CA ARG A 74 6.36 12.85 11.30
C ARG A 74 7.10 12.89 9.96
N ARG A 75 8.02 11.94 9.70
CA ARG A 75 8.87 11.88 8.52
C ARG A 75 8.25 11.10 7.37
N PHE A 76 7.22 10.29 7.63
CA PHE A 76 6.52 9.54 6.59
C PHE A 76 5.02 9.83 6.54
N ALA A 77 4.41 9.61 5.39
CA ALA A 77 2.96 9.58 5.22
C ALA A 77 2.54 8.25 4.59
N TYR A 78 1.37 7.77 4.99
CA TYR A 78 0.79 6.54 4.47
C TYR A 78 -0.65 6.78 3.99
N VAL A 79 -0.92 6.34 2.77
CA VAL A 79 -2.25 6.32 2.18
C VAL A 79 -2.66 4.85 2.05
N PRO A 80 -3.57 4.35 2.90
CA PRO A 80 -4.00 2.96 2.87
C PRO A 80 -4.97 2.67 1.71
N GLN A 81 -5.02 1.43 1.27
CA GLN A 81 -5.97 0.94 0.27
C GLN A 81 -7.43 1.10 0.74
N VAL A 82 -7.69 0.81 2.01
CA VAL A 82 -9.01 0.95 2.63
C VAL A 82 -8.95 2.09 3.64
N ALA A 83 -9.74 3.13 3.39
CA ALA A 83 -9.82 4.25 4.32
C ALA A 83 -10.37 3.79 5.68
N PRO A 84 -9.77 4.24 6.79
CA PRO A 84 -10.23 3.87 8.13
C PRO A 84 -11.65 4.42 8.39
N ALA A 85 -12.42 3.74 9.22
CA ALA A 85 -13.79 4.13 9.55
C ALA A 85 -13.81 5.03 10.80
N PHE A 86 -13.54 6.33 10.62
CA PHE A 86 -13.66 7.31 11.71
C PHE A 86 -15.10 7.79 11.90
N GLY A 87 -15.55 7.87 13.16
CA GLY A 87 -16.81 8.51 13.53
C GLY A 87 -16.71 10.05 13.61
N ALA A 88 -15.49 10.57 13.68
CA ALA A 88 -15.19 12.00 13.74
C ALA A 88 -15.58 12.73 12.44
N THR A 89 -15.85 14.04 12.52
CA THR A 89 -16.12 14.86 11.34
C THR A 89 -14.84 15.08 10.51
N VAL A 90 -15.00 15.47 9.26
CA VAL A 90 -13.86 15.85 8.39
C VAL A 90 -13.06 16.99 9.05
N HIS A 91 -13.73 17.95 9.66
CA HIS A 91 -13.10 19.03 10.43
C HIS A 91 -12.17 18.47 11.53
N ASP A 92 -12.69 17.55 12.35
CA ASP A 92 -11.94 16.98 13.47
C ASP A 92 -10.75 16.16 13.00
N VAL A 93 -10.91 15.38 11.92
CA VAL A 93 -9.81 14.60 11.33
C VAL A 93 -8.71 15.53 10.82
N VAL A 94 -9.05 16.58 10.07
CA VAL A 94 -8.07 17.55 9.57
C VAL A 94 -7.41 18.28 10.73
N GLN A 95 -8.17 18.72 11.73
CA GLN A 95 -7.63 19.39 12.92
C GLN A 95 -6.66 18.50 13.69
N LEU A 96 -7.03 17.26 13.96
CA LEU A 96 -6.16 16.30 14.65
C LEU A 96 -4.83 16.10 13.92
N VAL A 97 -4.88 15.90 12.60
CA VAL A 97 -3.67 15.68 11.81
C VAL A 97 -2.80 16.93 11.75
N THR A 98 -3.39 18.12 11.58
CA THR A 98 -2.63 19.37 11.56
C THR A 98 -1.94 19.65 12.89
N LEU A 99 -2.61 19.41 14.01
CA LEU A 99 -2.02 19.56 15.35
C LEU A 99 -0.92 18.54 15.62
N THR A 100 -1.13 17.26 15.30
CA THR A 100 -0.17 16.20 15.60
C THR A 100 1.08 16.25 14.73
N ARG A 101 0.96 16.78 13.50
CA ARG A 101 2.05 16.88 12.53
C ARG A 101 2.65 18.27 12.39
N ASP A 102 2.14 19.24 13.13
CA ASP A 102 2.53 20.65 13.03
C ASP A 102 2.37 21.18 11.57
N LEU A 103 1.21 20.95 11.01
CA LEU A 103 0.89 21.34 9.63
C LEU A 103 -0.05 22.54 9.61
N GLU A 104 0.18 23.40 8.62
CA GLU A 104 -0.77 24.45 8.30
C GLU A 104 -2.07 23.87 7.71
N ARG A 105 -3.22 24.18 8.32
CA ARG A 105 -4.52 23.76 7.79
C ARG A 105 -4.74 24.24 6.35
N SER A 106 -4.19 25.40 6.01
CA SER A 106 -4.21 25.98 4.66
C SER A 106 -3.55 25.07 3.64
N ALA A 107 -2.45 24.39 3.99
CA ALA A 107 -1.75 23.44 3.10
C ALA A 107 -2.62 22.22 2.76
N VAL A 108 -3.32 21.66 3.76
CA VAL A 108 -4.27 20.55 3.53
C VAL A 108 -5.42 21.02 2.63
N LYS A 109 -5.99 22.21 2.89
CA LYS A 109 -7.06 22.79 2.09
C LYS A 109 -6.63 23.03 0.63
N GLN A 110 -5.45 23.59 0.41
CA GLN A 110 -4.90 23.81 -0.93
C GLN A 110 -4.71 22.49 -1.70
N THR A 111 -4.17 21.48 -1.02
CA THR A 111 -3.96 20.17 -1.65
C THR A 111 -5.29 19.47 -1.95
N ALA A 112 -6.27 19.56 -1.05
CA ALA A 112 -7.60 19.02 -1.27
C ALA A 112 -8.29 19.67 -2.48
N ARG A 113 -8.16 21.02 -2.65
CA ARG A 113 -8.67 21.74 -3.82
C ARG A 113 -8.04 21.28 -5.13
N LYS A 114 -6.73 20.93 -5.14
CA LYS A 114 -6.08 20.36 -6.32
C LYS A 114 -6.68 19.01 -6.72
N LEU A 115 -7.21 18.26 -5.74
CA LEU A 115 -7.94 17.01 -5.94
C LEU A 115 -9.45 17.22 -6.09
N GLU A 116 -9.89 18.48 -6.25
CA GLU A 116 -11.32 18.85 -6.40
C GLU A 116 -12.18 18.39 -5.20
N LEU A 117 -11.64 18.53 -4.00
CA LEU A 117 -12.34 18.27 -2.76
C LEU A 117 -12.48 19.57 -1.97
N ASP A 118 -13.71 20.06 -1.84
CA ASP A 118 -14.02 21.23 -1.00
C ASP A 118 -14.20 20.79 0.46
N LEU A 119 -13.15 21.02 1.26
CA LEU A 119 -13.15 20.65 2.68
C LEU A 119 -14.13 21.48 3.51
N GLU A 120 -14.51 22.68 3.08
CA GLU A 120 -15.45 23.54 3.80
C GLU A 120 -16.88 23.01 3.64
N ALA A 121 -17.24 22.63 2.42
CA ALA A 121 -18.56 22.06 2.14
C ALA A 121 -18.84 20.74 2.89
N ILE A 122 -17.80 19.98 3.22
CA ILE A 122 -17.93 18.68 3.89
C ILE A 122 -17.45 18.67 5.34
N ALA A 123 -17.05 19.83 5.89
CA ALA A 123 -16.39 19.93 7.20
C ALA A 123 -17.18 19.27 8.34
N ALA A 124 -18.50 19.45 8.37
CA ALA A 124 -19.37 18.89 9.40
C ALA A 124 -19.78 17.42 9.16
N GLN A 125 -19.46 16.86 7.98
CA GLN A 125 -19.81 15.46 7.67
C GLN A 125 -18.91 14.49 8.44
N PRO A 126 -19.47 13.41 9.05
CA PRO A 126 -18.67 12.31 9.58
C PRO A 126 -17.83 11.70 8.46
N PHE A 127 -16.53 11.45 8.72
CA PHE A 127 -15.62 10.88 7.74
C PHE A 127 -16.13 9.55 7.16
N ARG A 128 -16.75 8.70 8.00
CA ARG A 128 -17.32 7.43 7.58
C ARG A 128 -18.40 7.56 6.50
N ASN A 129 -19.10 8.70 6.44
CA ASN A 129 -20.21 8.96 5.52
C ASN A 129 -19.76 9.50 4.15
N LEU A 130 -18.48 9.86 4.00
CA LEU A 130 -17.93 10.26 2.71
C LEU A 130 -17.96 9.11 1.71
N SER A 131 -18.09 9.40 0.43
CA SER A 131 -17.88 8.42 -0.64
C SER A 131 -16.44 7.87 -0.62
N GLY A 132 -16.20 6.71 -1.23
CA GLY A 132 -14.86 6.14 -1.33
C GLY A 132 -13.85 7.09 -1.97
N GLY A 133 -14.26 7.75 -3.07
CA GLY A 133 -13.43 8.74 -3.74
C GLY A 133 -13.12 9.97 -2.88
N MET A 134 -14.11 10.50 -2.15
CA MET A 134 -13.90 11.63 -1.24
C MET A 134 -12.96 11.28 -0.09
N LYS A 135 -13.10 10.09 0.50
CA LYS A 135 -12.17 9.58 1.51
C LYS A 135 -10.75 9.50 0.98
N GLN A 136 -10.60 8.94 -0.21
CA GLN A 136 -9.29 8.80 -0.84
C GLN A 136 -8.66 10.17 -1.16
N LYS A 137 -9.42 11.10 -1.75
CA LYS A 137 -8.99 12.48 -1.99
C LYS A 137 -8.53 13.18 -0.71
N LEU A 138 -9.26 13.00 0.40
CA LEU A 138 -8.88 13.60 1.69
C LEU A 138 -7.59 12.98 2.25
N LEU A 139 -7.44 11.66 2.21
CA LEU A 139 -6.22 10.98 2.67
C LEU A 139 -5.00 11.39 1.85
N LEU A 140 -5.14 11.49 0.52
CA LEU A 140 -4.11 12.02 -0.36
C LEU A 140 -3.77 13.47 -0.03
N ALA A 141 -4.79 14.33 0.16
CA ALA A 141 -4.57 15.74 0.49
C ALA A 141 -3.75 15.89 1.79
N ILE A 142 -4.07 15.12 2.81
CA ILE A 142 -3.32 15.09 4.08
C ILE A 142 -1.87 14.59 3.86
N ALA A 143 -1.71 13.50 3.11
CA ALA A 143 -0.41 12.88 2.89
C ALA A 143 0.55 13.80 2.12
N PHE A 144 0.08 14.46 1.06
CA PHE A 144 0.88 15.40 0.28
C PHE A 144 1.14 16.72 1.03
N ALA A 145 0.14 17.24 1.77
CA ALA A 145 0.33 18.45 2.58
C ALA A 145 1.38 18.28 3.68
N ALA A 146 1.55 17.05 4.18
CA ALA A 146 2.55 16.72 5.20
C ALA A 146 4.00 16.82 4.71
N ARG A 147 4.25 16.94 3.40
CA ARG A 147 5.60 16.99 2.80
C ARG A 147 6.54 15.93 3.39
N PRO A 148 6.17 14.65 3.32
CA PRO A 148 6.92 13.59 3.98
C PRO A 148 8.25 13.33 3.26
N GLN A 149 9.23 12.79 3.98
CA GLN A 149 10.47 12.27 3.39
C GLN A 149 10.28 10.85 2.80
N LEU A 150 9.25 10.12 3.30
CA LEU A 150 8.82 8.83 2.77
C LEU A 150 7.30 8.86 2.58
N LEU A 151 6.86 8.68 1.35
CA LEU A 151 5.44 8.54 1.00
C LEU A 151 5.16 7.08 0.61
N VAL A 152 4.32 6.42 1.41
CA VAL A 152 3.86 5.04 1.13
C VAL A 152 2.41 5.11 0.72
N MET A 153 2.07 4.53 -0.43
CA MET A 153 0.71 4.51 -0.94
C MET A 153 0.32 3.10 -1.36
N ASP A 154 -0.81 2.62 -0.85
CA ASP A 154 -1.34 1.29 -1.16
C ASP A 154 -2.62 1.47 -2.01
N GLU A 155 -2.55 1.12 -3.31
CA GLU A 155 -3.62 1.28 -4.31
C GLU A 155 -4.27 2.67 -4.32
N PRO A 156 -3.49 3.76 -4.43
CA PRO A 156 -3.95 5.12 -4.14
C PRO A 156 -5.05 5.63 -5.08
N THR A 157 -5.18 5.07 -6.29
CA THR A 157 -6.17 5.55 -7.28
C THR A 157 -7.36 4.62 -7.44
N ALA A 158 -7.47 3.53 -6.64
CA ALA A 158 -8.52 2.52 -6.80
C ALA A 158 -9.96 3.11 -6.73
N SER A 159 -10.17 4.14 -5.91
CA SER A 159 -11.46 4.80 -5.72
C SER A 159 -11.59 6.14 -6.43
N LEU A 160 -10.59 6.54 -7.23
CA LEU A 160 -10.58 7.82 -7.94
C LEU A 160 -11.20 7.69 -9.34
N ASP A 161 -11.99 8.68 -9.73
CA ASP A 161 -12.40 8.86 -11.12
C ASP A 161 -11.20 9.26 -12.02
N ALA A 162 -11.40 9.31 -13.33
CA ALA A 162 -10.34 9.58 -14.29
C ALA A 162 -9.68 10.95 -14.05
N HIS A 163 -10.49 11.98 -13.80
CA HIS A 163 -10.00 13.34 -13.60
C HIS A 163 -9.21 13.48 -12.28
N ALA A 164 -9.74 12.94 -11.18
CA ALA A 164 -9.01 12.91 -9.90
C ALA A 164 -7.70 12.14 -9.99
N ARG A 165 -7.62 11.12 -10.86
CA ARG A 165 -6.39 10.37 -11.12
C ARG A 165 -5.35 11.22 -11.85
N GLU A 166 -5.75 12.03 -12.83
CA GLU A 166 -4.85 12.98 -13.48
C GLU A 166 -4.27 13.97 -12.47
N ARG A 167 -5.11 14.54 -11.61
CA ARG A 167 -4.67 15.44 -10.52
C ARG A 167 -3.74 14.76 -9.52
N PHE A 168 -3.96 13.47 -9.24
CA PHE A 168 -3.05 12.68 -8.42
C PHE A 168 -1.67 12.54 -9.08
N PHE A 169 -1.59 12.27 -10.38
CA PHE A 169 -0.31 12.21 -11.10
C PHE A 169 0.42 13.56 -11.11
N GLU A 170 -0.30 14.67 -11.27
CA GLU A 170 0.26 16.02 -11.16
C GLU A 170 0.87 16.28 -9.77
N LEU A 171 0.18 15.86 -8.69
CA LEU A 171 0.72 15.95 -7.33
C LEU A 171 1.98 15.10 -7.16
N CYS A 172 2.00 13.88 -7.70
CA CYS A 172 3.18 13.02 -7.65
C CYS A 172 4.36 13.59 -8.47
N ALA A 173 4.09 14.24 -9.61
CA ALA A 173 5.10 14.92 -10.41
C ALA A 173 5.71 16.12 -9.66
N GLY A 174 4.91 16.79 -8.82
CA GLY A 174 5.36 17.90 -7.98
C GLY A 174 6.14 17.51 -6.73
N LEU A 175 6.33 16.21 -6.45
CA LEU A 175 7.16 15.75 -5.33
C LEU A 175 8.64 16.07 -5.60
N THR A 176 9.33 16.59 -4.57
CA THR A 176 10.77 16.86 -4.66
C THR A 176 11.57 15.57 -4.82
N PRO A 177 12.76 15.63 -5.46
CA PRO A 177 13.57 14.43 -5.76
C PRO A 177 14.05 13.65 -4.52
N ASP A 178 14.09 14.29 -3.37
CA ASP A 178 14.51 13.71 -2.08
C ASP A 178 13.42 12.85 -1.41
N VAL A 179 12.16 12.95 -1.86
CA VAL A 179 11.06 12.14 -1.35
C VAL A 179 11.19 10.72 -1.85
N THR A 180 11.36 9.78 -0.92
CA THR A 180 11.26 8.35 -1.21
C THR A 180 9.79 7.98 -1.37
N LEU A 181 9.44 7.34 -2.47
CA LEU A 181 8.08 6.89 -2.77
C LEU A 181 8.03 5.36 -2.80
N VAL A 182 7.13 4.77 -2.04
CA VAL A 182 6.76 3.35 -2.16
C VAL A 182 5.30 3.27 -2.60
N LEU A 183 5.09 2.84 -3.82
CA LEU A 183 3.78 2.69 -4.44
C LEU A 183 3.44 1.21 -4.58
N CYS A 184 2.46 0.72 -3.81
CA CYS A 184 1.87 -0.58 -4.05
C CYS A 184 0.71 -0.40 -5.04
N SER A 185 0.86 -0.97 -6.23
CA SER A 185 -0.18 -0.92 -7.26
C SER A 185 -0.08 -2.12 -8.21
N HIS A 186 -1.23 -2.53 -8.73
CA HIS A 186 -1.34 -3.50 -9.82
C HIS A 186 -1.57 -2.84 -11.19
N ARG A 187 -1.67 -1.52 -11.24
CA ARG A 187 -1.92 -0.75 -12.46
C ARG A 187 -0.60 -0.44 -13.18
N VAL A 188 -0.45 -0.96 -14.38
CA VAL A 188 0.73 -0.74 -15.23
C VAL A 188 0.99 0.74 -15.48
N GLU A 189 -0.08 1.54 -15.65
CA GLU A 189 0.02 2.98 -15.88
C GLU A 189 0.67 3.72 -14.71
N GLU A 190 0.26 3.38 -13.47
CA GLU A 190 0.85 3.97 -12.26
C GLU A 190 2.33 3.63 -12.11
N LEU A 191 2.68 2.37 -12.35
CA LEU A 191 4.08 1.93 -12.31
C LEU A 191 4.91 2.65 -13.37
N ARG A 192 4.39 2.79 -14.59
CA ARG A 192 5.09 3.45 -15.70
C ARG A 192 5.35 4.93 -15.43
N GLN A 193 4.40 5.62 -14.81
CA GLN A 193 4.49 7.06 -14.56
C GLN A 193 5.26 7.39 -13.27
N LEU A 194 5.15 6.54 -12.24
CA LEU A 194 5.59 6.90 -10.89
C LEU A 194 6.79 6.10 -10.39
N ALA A 195 7.04 4.89 -10.89
CA ALA A 195 8.10 4.04 -10.40
C ALA A 195 9.32 4.08 -11.32
N ALA A 196 10.51 4.33 -10.76
CA ALA A 196 11.78 4.13 -11.44
C ALA A 196 12.32 2.70 -11.24
N HIS A 197 11.88 2.05 -10.17
CA HIS A 197 12.32 0.72 -9.74
C HIS A 197 11.11 -0.11 -9.32
N VAL A 198 11.14 -1.41 -9.55
CA VAL A 198 10.07 -2.33 -9.14
C VAL A 198 10.64 -3.46 -8.30
N VAL A 199 9.95 -3.75 -7.21
CA VAL A 199 10.12 -4.95 -6.41
C VAL A 199 8.85 -5.78 -6.54
N ALA A 200 8.99 -7.00 -7.08
CA ALA A 200 7.88 -7.93 -7.14
C ALA A 200 8.00 -8.97 -6.03
N MET A 201 6.93 -9.11 -5.26
CA MET A 201 6.82 -10.12 -4.20
C MET A 201 6.00 -11.31 -4.65
N ASP A 202 6.44 -12.50 -4.26
CA ASP A 202 5.69 -13.74 -4.40
C ASP A 202 5.91 -14.64 -3.19
N ASP A 203 4.84 -15.18 -2.64
CA ASP A 203 4.88 -16.10 -1.49
C ASP A 203 5.82 -15.66 -0.35
N GLY A 204 5.77 -14.38 0.03
CA GLY A 204 6.56 -13.80 1.12
C GLY A 204 8.02 -13.51 0.80
N ARG A 205 8.46 -13.64 -0.45
CA ARG A 205 9.83 -13.40 -0.93
C ARG A 205 9.87 -12.34 -2.01
N ILE A 206 11.04 -11.77 -2.25
CA ILE A 206 11.29 -10.95 -3.43
C ILE A 206 11.57 -11.88 -4.61
N ALA A 207 10.72 -11.81 -5.64
CA ALA A 207 10.85 -12.56 -6.88
C ALA A 207 11.53 -11.74 -7.99
N PHE A 208 11.46 -10.41 -7.91
CA PHE A 208 12.13 -9.48 -8.82
C PHE A 208 12.51 -8.21 -8.06
N ASP A 209 13.70 -7.69 -8.35
CA ASP A 209 14.22 -6.43 -7.82
C ASP A 209 15.05 -5.77 -8.93
N GLY A 210 14.53 -4.70 -9.56
CA GLY A 210 15.19 -4.10 -10.72
C GLY A 210 14.48 -2.87 -11.30
N PRO A 211 15.00 -2.33 -12.40
CA PRO A 211 14.41 -1.18 -13.11
C PRO A 211 12.95 -1.45 -13.50
N ALA A 212 12.09 -0.42 -13.37
CA ALA A 212 10.68 -0.54 -13.75
C ALA A 212 10.51 -0.88 -15.24
N ALA A 213 11.38 -0.39 -16.11
CA ALA A 213 11.36 -0.67 -17.54
C ALA A 213 11.50 -2.17 -17.84
N ASP A 214 12.41 -2.88 -17.15
CA ASP A 214 12.65 -4.31 -17.33
C ASP A 214 11.43 -5.13 -16.88
N TYR A 215 10.86 -4.78 -15.73
CA TYR A 215 9.65 -5.41 -15.23
C TYR A 215 8.47 -5.24 -16.21
N LEU A 216 8.25 -4.02 -16.70
CA LEU A 216 7.16 -3.69 -17.61
C LEU A 216 7.32 -4.34 -18.98
N ALA A 217 8.54 -4.53 -19.47
CA ALA A 217 8.82 -5.24 -20.72
C ALA A 217 8.42 -6.72 -20.60
N THR A 218 8.74 -7.39 -19.48
CA THR A 218 8.35 -8.78 -19.25
C THR A 218 6.85 -8.94 -19.04
N ALA A 219 6.20 -8.00 -18.35
CA ALA A 219 4.75 -8.00 -18.14
C ALA A 219 3.96 -7.79 -19.44
N SER A 220 4.48 -7.00 -20.38
CA SER A 220 3.85 -6.77 -21.70
C SER A 220 3.99 -7.96 -22.66
N ALA A 221 5.05 -8.77 -22.49
CA ALA A 221 5.27 -9.97 -23.30
C ALA A 221 4.39 -11.17 -22.85
N SER A 222 3.86 -11.12 -21.63
CA SER A 222 2.96 -12.15 -21.08
C SER A 222 1.59 -11.55 -20.87
N THR A 223 0.62 -11.97 -21.70
CA THR A 223 -0.82 -11.66 -21.50
C THR A 223 -1.37 -12.35 -20.22
N VAL A 224 -0.52 -13.07 -19.51
CA VAL A 224 -0.79 -13.71 -18.21
C VAL A 224 0.32 -13.24 -17.26
N ALA A 225 -0.04 -12.76 -16.06
CA ALA A 225 0.92 -12.45 -15.03
C ALA A 225 1.96 -13.59 -14.91
N PRO A 226 3.28 -13.30 -14.92
CA PRO A 226 4.29 -14.35 -14.95
C PRO A 226 4.13 -15.22 -13.69
N ARG A 227 3.69 -16.46 -13.87
CA ARG A 227 3.78 -17.48 -12.83
C ARG A 227 5.26 -17.80 -12.66
N PRO A 228 5.82 -17.71 -11.45
CA PRO A 228 7.22 -18.06 -11.22
C PRO A 228 7.52 -19.47 -11.71
N ALA A 229 8.68 -19.67 -12.31
CA ALA A 229 9.07 -20.89 -13.02
C ALA A 229 9.04 -22.18 -12.14
N HIS A 230 9.10 -22.07 -10.81
CA HIS A 230 9.06 -23.20 -9.87
C HIS A 230 7.67 -23.84 -9.70
N LEU A 231 6.58 -23.17 -10.12
CA LEU A 231 5.22 -23.76 -10.10
C LEU A 231 4.93 -24.70 -11.30
N ARG A 232 5.86 -24.85 -12.25
CA ARG A 232 5.71 -25.77 -13.39
C ARG A 232 6.02 -27.24 -13.06
N LEU A 233 6.57 -27.54 -11.89
CA LEU A 233 7.04 -28.90 -11.53
C LEU A 233 6.16 -29.66 -10.54
N MET A 234 5.11 -29.05 -9.99
CA MET A 234 4.14 -29.75 -9.14
C MET A 234 2.75 -29.62 -9.76
N GLY A 235 2.27 -30.73 -10.33
CA GLY A 235 0.92 -30.88 -10.86
C GLY A 235 -0.13 -30.78 -9.76
N VAL A 236 -0.47 -29.55 -9.35
CA VAL A 236 -1.60 -29.26 -8.47
C VAL A 236 -2.81 -29.00 -9.35
N PRO A 237 -3.88 -29.81 -9.26
CA PRO A 237 -5.10 -29.59 -10.06
C PRO A 237 -5.77 -28.26 -9.66
N PRO A 238 -6.48 -27.60 -10.59
CA PRO A 238 -7.17 -26.35 -10.30
C PRO A 238 -8.21 -26.52 -9.19
N ARG A 239 -8.34 -25.50 -8.33
CA ARG A 239 -9.20 -25.46 -7.14
C ARG A 239 -10.69 -25.73 -7.38
N GLU A 240 -11.15 -25.77 -8.61
CA GLU A 240 -12.56 -26.02 -8.97
C GLU A 240 -13.03 -27.48 -8.73
N GLN A 241 -12.12 -28.43 -8.49
CA GLN A 241 -12.50 -29.83 -8.25
C GLN A 241 -12.66 -30.22 -6.78
N LEU A 242 -12.47 -29.29 -5.84
CA LEU A 242 -12.56 -29.58 -4.40
C LEU A 242 -13.94 -29.27 -3.76
N PHE A 243 -14.87 -28.68 -4.51
CA PHE A 243 -16.21 -28.32 -4.00
C PHE A 243 -17.33 -29.26 -4.45
N ASN A 244 -17.03 -30.36 -5.16
CA ASN A 244 -18.04 -31.30 -5.64
C ASN A 244 -17.91 -32.67 -4.93
N ARG A 245 -17.83 -32.69 -3.60
CA ARG A 245 -18.13 -33.89 -2.81
C ARG A 245 -19.49 -33.70 -2.16
N ALA A 246 -20.45 -34.45 -2.66
CA ALA A 246 -21.80 -34.54 -2.18
C ALA A 246 -21.87 -34.69 -0.66
N GLU A 247 -22.77 -33.92 -0.03
CA GLU A 247 -23.21 -34.14 1.34
C GLU A 247 -23.88 -35.52 1.44
N PRO A 248 -23.63 -36.30 2.51
CA PRO A 248 -24.39 -37.52 2.77
C PRO A 248 -25.81 -37.14 3.19
N THR A 249 -26.78 -37.71 2.53
CA THR A 249 -28.19 -37.68 2.92
C THR A 249 -28.38 -38.23 4.34
N PRO A 250 -29.18 -37.57 5.20
CA PRO A 250 -29.52 -38.13 6.51
C PRO A 250 -30.46 -39.33 6.36
N GLU A 251 -30.08 -40.45 6.96
CA GLU A 251 -30.95 -41.63 7.13
C GLU A 251 -32.13 -41.29 8.07
N GLU A 252 -33.33 -41.61 7.62
CA GLU A 252 -34.54 -41.59 8.44
C GLU A 252 -34.44 -42.64 9.56
N PRO A 253 -34.88 -42.36 10.81
CA PRO A 253 -34.97 -43.36 11.85
C PRO A 253 -36.23 -44.22 11.64
N ASP A 254 -36.02 -45.53 11.57
CA ASP A 254 -37.07 -46.54 11.63
C ASP A 254 -37.91 -46.39 12.89
N ARG A 255 -39.23 -46.41 12.68
CA ARG A 255 -40.23 -46.56 13.75
C ARG A 255 -40.42 -48.05 14.04
N GLU A 256 -40.18 -48.44 15.27
CA GLU A 256 -40.97 -49.38 16.06
C GLU A 256 -41.15 -48.88 17.48
#